data_03e63fcb2d6608440edc84e68f8a8720
#
_entry.id   03e63fcb2d6608440edc84e68f8a8720
#
_cell.length_a   1.000
_cell.length_b   1.000
_cell.length_c   1.000
_cell.angle_alpha   90.00
_cell.angle_beta   90.00
_cell.angle_gamma   90.00
#
_symmetry.space_group_name_H-M   'P 1'
#
loop_
_entity.id
_entity.type
_entity.pdbx_description
1 polymer ?
#
loop_
_entity_poly.entity_id
_entity_poly.type
_entity_poly.pdbx_seq_one_letter_code
_entity_poly.pdbx_strand_id
1 'polypeptide(L)'
;MLAATTCCTAQAQDLQLNDRDYFERQGVNILVYSNNFNGGFNDEKNSGIEIIHHGVRTVQGGAVRLNNTPEQWDLVPKTTSRKVDKEKKSIEVGLRYDDYDFDSRIVVTAKGKAVEIAVWLDKPVPEKLAGEAGLNIEFLPSQYWLKTFTMDGRLNRFPRYATSQTIARPNSEKPRQFKGFRTYDDRGTDQFVDPLPLETGHSITVATDTPERMIKISSSDAELKLFDGRMLA
;
A
#
# COMPACT_ATOMS: atom_id res chain seq x y z
N MET A 1 -20.14 47.68 -20.37
CA MET A 1 -20.56 46.46 -19.69
C MET A 1 -19.31 45.70 -19.24
N LEU A 2 -19.00 45.72 -17.94
CA LEU A 2 -17.92 44.89 -17.39
C LEU A 2 -18.53 43.53 -17.03
N ALA A 3 -18.06 42.49 -17.67
CA ALA A 3 -18.40 41.10 -17.30
C ALA A 3 -17.51 40.70 -16.12
N ALA A 4 -18.10 40.58 -14.94
CA ALA A 4 -17.41 40.02 -13.78
C ALA A 4 -17.30 38.51 -13.95
N THR A 5 -16.09 38.02 -14.27
CA THR A 5 -15.80 36.58 -14.29
C THR A 5 -15.67 36.11 -12.84
N THR A 6 -16.70 35.51 -12.31
CA THR A 6 -16.64 34.85 -11.01
C THR A 6 -15.78 33.61 -11.14
N CYS A 7 -14.55 33.69 -10.65
CA CYS A 7 -13.67 32.54 -10.56
C CYS A 7 -14.17 31.67 -9.38
N CYS A 8 -14.96 30.62 -9.67
CA CYS A 8 -15.30 29.61 -8.68
C CYS A 8 -14.03 28.83 -8.35
N THR A 9 -13.39 29.15 -7.25
CA THR A 9 -12.41 28.26 -6.64
C THR A 9 -13.12 27.00 -6.20
N ALA A 10 -12.97 25.93 -6.97
CA ALA A 10 -13.47 24.61 -6.58
C ALA A 10 -12.77 24.22 -5.28
N GLN A 11 -13.46 24.37 -4.16
CA GLN A 11 -12.97 23.90 -2.88
C GLN A 11 -12.96 22.36 -2.95
N ALA A 12 -11.77 21.75 -2.78
CA ALA A 12 -11.66 20.31 -2.86
C ALA A 12 -12.57 19.66 -1.80
N GLN A 13 -13.53 18.89 -2.28
CA GLN A 13 -14.57 18.24 -1.49
C GLN A 13 -13.97 17.20 -0.54
N ASP A 14 -14.55 17.08 0.67
CA ASP A 14 -14.22 16.02 1.61
C ASP A 14 -14.60 14.64 1.06
N LEU A 15 -13.83 13.61 1.44
CA LEU A 15 -14.18 12.22 1.16
C LEU A 15 -15.49 11.83 1.85
N GLN A 16 -16.39 11.21 1.10
CA GLN A 16 -17.66 10.68 1.59
C GLN A 16 -17.67 9.16 1.44
N LEU A 17 -18.22 8.48 2.43
CA LEU A 17 -18.54 7.06 2.31
C LEU A 17 -19.88 6.93 1.60
N ASN A 18 -19.87 6.47 0.36
CA ASN A 18 -21.03 6.43 -0.51
C ASN A 18 -21.94 5.21 -0.29
N ASP A 19 -23.06 5.13 -1.01
CA ASP A 19 -24.03 4.03 -0.88
C ASP A 19 -23.51 2.69 -1.42
N ARG A 20 -22.40 2.70 -2.18
CA ARG A 20 -21.74 1.50 -2.68
C ARG A 20 -20.60 1.02 -1.78
N ASP A 21 -20.52 1.58 -0.57
CA ASP A 21 -19.56 1.17 0.46
C ASP A 21 -18.08 1.33 0.09
N TYR A 22 -17.75 2.47 -0.56
CA TYR A 22 -16.39 2.95 -0.73
C TYR A 22 -16.31 4.46 -0.52
N PHE A 23 -15.12 4.97 -0.27
CA PHE A 23 -14.91 6.41 -0.11
C PHE A 23 -14.72 7.07 -1.46
N GLU A 24 -15.37 8.22 -1.66
CA GLU A 24 -15.25 8.98 -2.89
C GLU A 24 -15.21 10.48 -2.67
N ARG A 25 -14.53 11.16 -3.55
CA ARG A 25 -14.63 12.58 -3.89
C ARG A 25 -14.33 12.75 -5.35
N GLN A 26 -14.59 13.91 -5.91
CA GLN A 26 -14.31 14.15 -7.33
C GLN A 26 -12.87 13.75 -7.70
N GLY A 27 -12.74 12.83 -8.66
CA GLY A 27 -11.48 12.31 -9.18
C GLY A 27 -10.75 11.31 -8.27
N VAL A 28 -11.29 10.94 -7.10
CA VAL A 28 -10.65 9.96 -6.20
C VAL A 28 -11.67 8.99 -5.64
N ASN A 29 -11.37 7.70 -5.77
CA ASN A 29 -12.10 6.63 -5.10
C ASN A 29 -11.12 5.81 -4.26
N ILE A 30 -11.52 5.44 -3.04
CA ILE A 30 -10.75 4.55 -2.16
C ILE A 30 -11.64 3.36 -1.83
N LEU A 31 -11.24 2.21 -2.34
CA LEU A 31 -11.91 0.94 -2.11
C LEU A 31 -11.23 0.23 -0.93
N VAL A 32 -12.03 -0.39 -0.08
CA VAL A 32 -11.51 -1.12 1.09
C VAL A 32 -12.13 -2.51 1.06
N TYR A 33 -11.39 -3.49 0.55
CA TYR A 33 -11.81 -4.89 0.41
C TYR A 33 -13.20 -5.04 -0.24
N SER A 34 -13.51 -4.16 -1.16
CA SER A 34 -14.80 -4.17 -1.88
C SER A 34 -14.65 -4.58 -3.34
N ASN A 35 -13.43 -4.82 -3.81
CA ASN A 35 -13.17 -5.28 -5.14
C ASN A 35 -13.12 -6.83 -5.14
N ASN A 36 -14.29 -7.44 -5.18
CA ASN A 36 -14.44 -8.89 -5.38
C ASN A 36 -14.32 -9.17 -6.88
N PHE A 37 -13.13 -9.01 -7.41
CA PHE A 37 -12.87 -9.35 -8.79
C PHE A 37 -12.68 -10.87 -8.92
N ASN A 38 -13.76 -11.59 -9.17
CA ASN A 38 -13.77 -13.03 -9.47
C ASN A 38 -13.28 -13.27 -10.90
N GLY A 39 -12.04 -13.01 -11.18
CA GLY A 39 -11.46 -13.05 -12.52
C GLY A 39 -10.35 -14.08 -12.70
N GLY A 40 -10.56 -15.30 -12.32
CA GLY A 40 -9.83 -16.45 -12.85
C GLY A 40 -8.40 -16.71 -12.39
N PHE A 41 -7.59 -15.70 -12.10
CA PHE A 41 -6.21 -15.91 -11.65
C PHE A 41 -5.84 -15.02 -10.46
N ASN A 42 -6.17 -15.36 -9.25
CA ASN A 42 -5.80 -14.66 -8.01
C ASN A 42 -6.77 -13.61 -7.49
N ASP A 43 -8.01 -13.93 -7.42
CA ASP A 43 -9.06 -13.08 -6.86
C ASP A 43 -8.77 -12.62 -5.44
N GLU A 44 -8.17 -13.48 -4.65
CA GLU A 44 -7.85 -13.22 -3.25
C GLU A 44 -6.71 -12.21 -3.08
N LYS A 45 -5.80 -12.09 -4.05
CA LYS A 45 -4.63 -11.21 -3.96
C LYS A 45 -4.95 -9.76 -4.28
N ASN A 46 -6.06 -9.49 -4.94
CA ASN A 46 -6.47 -8.14 -5.30
C ASN A 46 -7.36 -7.49 -4.25
N SER A 47 -7.81 -8.25 -3.26
CA SER A 47 -8.57 -7.68 -2.14
C SER A 47 -7.63 -6.89 -1.24
N GLY A 48 -7.96 -5.62 -0.99
CA GLY A 48 -7.16 -4.74 -0.16
C GLY A 48 -7.69 -3.32 -0.19
N ILE A 49 -6.86 -2.41 0.28
CA ILE A 49 -7.10 -0.98 0.07
C ILE A 49 -6.56 -0.60 -1.30
N GLU A 50 -7.41 -0.01 -2.12
CA GLU A 50 -7.06 0.46 -3.46
C GLU A 50 -7.38 1.95 -3.60
N ILE A 51 -6.56 2.66 -4.37
CA ILE A 51 -6.82 4.07 -4.71
C ILE A 51 -6.92 4.20 -6.22
N ILE A 52 -8.00 4.86 -6.64
CA ILE A 52 -8.27 5.14 -8.04
C ILE A 52 -8.30 6.66 -8.22
N HIS A 53 -7.43 7.17 -9.07
CA HIS A 53 -7.41 8.57 -9.46
C HIS A 53 -7.92 8.73 -10.89
N HIS A 54 -8.97 9.52 -11.08
CA HIS A 54 -9.55 9.81 -12.40
C HIS A 54 -9.79 8.54 -13.23
N GLY A 55 -10.34 7.49 -12.59
CA GLY A 55 -10.63 6.21 -13.24
C GLY A 55 -9.44 5.27 -13.43
N VAL A 56 -8.24 5.66 -12.99
CA VAL A 56 -7.03 4.84 -13.09
C VAL A 56 -6.62 4.36 -11.71
N ARG A 57 -6.49 3.03 -11.54
CA ARG A 57 -5.92 2.45 -10.30
C ARG A 57 -4.46 2.87 -10.18
N THR A 58 -4.11 3.50 -9.08
CA THR A 58 -2.75 3.98 -8.80
C THR A 58 -2.12 3.27 -7.62
N VAL A 59 -2.94 2.78 -6.69
CA VAL A 59 -2.53 2.00 -5.52
C VAL A 59 -3.37 0.74 -5.42
N GLN A 60 -2.75 -0.34 -5.00
CA GLN A 60 -3.38 -1.63 -4.73
C GLN A 60 -2.78 -2.32 -3.52
N GLY A 61 -3.34 -3.48 -3.17
CA GLY A 61 -2.75 -4.42 -2.23
C GLY A 61 -2.62 -3.93 -0.79
N GLY A 62 -3.31 -2.84 -0.43
CA GLY A 62 -3.27 -2.29 0.93
C GLY A 62 -3.79 -3.29 1.96
N ALA A 63 -2.88 -3.98 2.67
CA ALA A 63 -3.18 -5.06 3.60
C ALA A 63 -2.09 -5.19 4.67
N VAL A 64 -2.40 -5.88 5.76
CA VAL A 64 -1.36 -6.38 6.66
C VAL A 64 -0.69 -7.56 5.99
N ARG A 65 0.59 -7.44 5.69
CA ARG A 65 1.41 -8.49 5.05
C ARG A 65 2.46 -9.00 6.03
N LEU A 66 2.96 -10.22 5.78
CA LEU A 66 3.86 -10.91 6.69
C LEU A 66 5.34 -10.59 6.43
N ASN A 67 5.63 -9.91 5.34
CA ASN A 67 6.98 -9.52 4.94
C ASN A 67 7.03 -8.02 4.64
N ASN A 68 8.15 -7.37 4.89
CA ASN A 68 8.40 -5.98 4.51
C ASN A 68 8.30 -5.76 2.99
N THR A 69 8.70 -6.77 2.21
CA THR A 69 8.68 -6.76 0.74
C THR A 69 7.90 -7.99 0.25
N PRO A 70 6.56 -7.92 0.24
CA PRO A 70 5.73 -9.05 -0.18
C PRO A 70 5.98 -9.36 -1.66
N GLU A 71 6.15 -10.65 -1.94
CA GLU A 71 6.27 -11.18 -3.30
C GLU A 71 4.91 -11.62 -3.84
N GLN A 72 4.80 -11.77 -5.15
CA GLN A 72 3.54 -12.14 -5.82
C GLN A 72 2.92 -13.42 -5.25
N TRP A 73 3.73 -14.37 -4.82
CA TRP A 73 3.29 -15.68 -4.35
C TRP A 73 3.31 -15.83 -2.83
N ASP A 74 3.59 -14.76 -2.10
CA ASP A 74 3.50 -14.79 -0.64
C ASP A 74 2.06 -14.94 -0.19
N LEU A 75 1.90 -15.53 0.99
CA LEU A 75 0.60 -15.69 1.62
C LEU A 75 -0.14 -14.34 1.73
N VAL A 76 -1.42 -14.39 1.46
CA VAL A 76 -2.34 -13.27 1.67
C VAL A 76 -3.31 -13.62 2.79
N PRO A 77 -3.78 -12.62 3.57
CA PRO A 77 -4.73 -12.89 4.63
C PRO A 77 -6.10 -13.26 4.07
N LYS A 78 -6.81 -14.15 4.76
CA LYS A 78 -8.23 -14.36 4.52
C LYS A 78 -9.04 -13.22 5.12
N THR A 79 -10.01 -12.70 4.38
CA THR A 79 -11.00 -11.74 4.92
C THR A 79 -12.01 -12.51 5.74
N THR A 80 -12.08 -12.23 7.04
CA THR A 80 -13.01 -12.88 7.97
C THR A 80 -14.28 -12.09 8.20
N SER A 81 -14.21 -10.77 8.05
CA SER A 81 -15.35 -9.88 8.17
C SER A 81 -15.12 -8.57 7.43
N ARG A 82 -16.22 -7.95 7.00
CA ARG A 82 -16.22 -6.57 6.49
C ARG A 82 -17.46 -5.87 7.02
N LYS A 83 -17.27 -4.76 7.73
CA LYS A 83 -18.35 -3.96 8.34
C LYS A 83 -18.23 -2.52 7.88
N VAL A 84 -19.35 -1.93 7.51
CA VAL A 84 -19.46 -0.53 7.08
C VAL A 84 -20.29 0.23 8.10
N ASP A 85 -19.74 1.30 8.64
CA ASP A 85 -20.41 2.22 9.57
C ASP A 85 -20.55 3.58 8.88
N LYS A 86 -21.76 3.89 8.43
CA LYS A 86 -22.07 5.15 7.73
C LYS A 86 -22.01 6.37 8.65
N GLU A 87 -22.34 6.20 9.92
CA GLU A 87 -22.32 7.30 10.88
C GLU A 87 -20.89 7.72 11.21
N LYS A 88 -20.02 6.74 11.47
CA LYS A 88 -18.60 6.98 11.71
C LYS A 88 -17.80 7.19 10.43
N LYS A 89 -18.42 7.01 9.27
CA LYS A 89 -17.76 7.03 7.96
C LYS A 89 -16.55 6.12 7.93
N SER A 90 -16.70 4.87 8.38
CA SER A 90 -15.61 3.92 8.50
C SER A 90 -15.95 2.56 7.92
N ILE A 91 -14.90 1.84 7.50
CA ILE A 91 -14.96 0.46 7.04
C ILE A 91 -13.95 -0.33 7.87
N GLU A 92 -14.42 -1.38 8.54
CA GLU A 92 -13.60 -2.32 9.31
C GLU A 92 -13.51 -3.66 8.57
N VAL A 93 -12.30 -4.20 8.46
CA VAL A 93 -12.05 -5.50 7.82
C VAL A 93 -11.23 -6.37 8.75
N GLY A 94 -11.74 -7.56 9.06
CA GLY A 94 -11.01 -8.59 9.78
C GLY A 94 -10.19 -9.45 8.82
N LEU A 95 -8.97 -9.72 9.18
CA LEU A 95 -8.00 -10.46 8.38
C LEU A 95 -7.37 -11.57 9.22
N ARG A 96 -7.15 -12.75 8.61
CA ARG A 96 -6.55 -13.89 9.28
C ARG A 96 -5.53 -14.61 8.40
N TYR A 97 -4.41 -14.97 9.02
CA TYR A 97 -3.42 -15.90 8.49
C TYR A 97 -3.48 -17.19 9.30
N ASP A 98 -4.12 -18.23 8.76
CA ASP A 98 -4.33 -19.49 9.47
C ASP A 98 -3.01 -20.17 9.85
N ASP A 99 -2.02 -20.17 8.98
CA ASP A 99 -0.71 -20.82 9.18
C ASP A 99 0.08 -20.21 10.36
N TYR A 100 -0.31 -19.04 10.81
CA TYR A 100 0.36 -18.29 11.88
C TYR A 100 -0.52 -18.06 13.10
N ASP A 101 -1.79 -18.51 13.07
CA ASP A 101 -2.80 -18.17 14.08
C ASP A 101 -2.80 -16.64 14.35
N PHE A 102 -2.68 -15.85 13.28
CA PHE A 102 -2.49 -14.41 13.36
C PHE A 102 -3.70 -13.68 12.79
N ASP A 103 -4.37 -12.94 13.67
CA ASP A 103 -5.51 -12.10 13.34
C ASP A 103 -5.14 -10.63 13.39
N SER A 104 -5.69 -9.85 12.48
CA SER A 104 -5.59 -8.40 12.47
C SER A 104 -6.88 -7.77 11.98
N ARG A 105 -7.10 -6.50 12.33
CA ARG A 105 -8.22 -5.71 11.81
C ARG A 105 -7.67 -4.42 11.21
N ILE A 106 -8.14 -4.06 10.04
CA ILE A 106 -7.89 -2.77 9.43
C ILE A 106 -9.17 -1.94 9.55
N VAL A 107 -9.04 -0.73 10.08
CA VAL A 107 -10.13 0.24 10.15
C VAL A 107 -9.74 1.45 9.31
N VAL A 108 -10.53 1.75 8.29
CA VAL A 108 -10.34 2.91 7.42
C VAL A 108 -11.45 3.91 7.69
N THR A 109 -11.11 5.12 8.08
CA THR A 109 -12.06 6.17 8.45
C THR A 109 -11.83 7.43 7.63
N ALA A 110 -12.88 8.02 7.07
CA ALA A 110 -12.76 9.30 6.38
C ALA A 110 -12.46 10.45 7.38
N LYS A 111 -11.45 11.26 7.05
CA LYS A 111 -11.00 12.43 7.82
C LYS A 111 -10.82 13.63 6.87
N GLY A 112 -11.88 14.36 6.61
CA GLY A 112 -11.86 15.44 5.64
C GLY A 112 -11.48 14.95 4.25
N LYS A 113 -10.37 15.42 3.71
CA LYS A 113 -9.87 15.05 2.37
C LYS A 113 -9.03 13.77 2.34
N ALA A 114 -8.81 13.12 3.47
CA ALA A 114 -7.97 11.95 3.65
C ALA A 114 -8.73 10.79 4.29
N VAL A 115 -8.12 9.63 4.34
CA VAL A 115 -8.52 8.52 5.20
C VAL A 115 -7.43 8.29 6.25
N GLU A 116 -7.86 7.92 7.43
CA GLU A 116 -7.04 7.34 8.48
C GLU A 116 -7.12 5.83 8.36
N ILE A 117 -5.98 5.16 8.38
CA ILE A 117 -5.90 3.69 8.37
C ILE A 117 -5.28 3.26 9.69
N ALA A 118 -6.05 2.54 10.50
CA ALA A 118 -5.60 1.98 11.76
C ALA A 118 -5.53 0.44 11.65
N VAL A 119 -4.43 -0.14 12.12
CA VAL A 119 -4.29 -1.59 12.25
C VAL A 119 -4.42 -1.96 13.72
N TRP A 120 -5.32 -2.90 14.00
CA TRP A 120 -5.57 -3.42 15.34
C TRP A 120 -5.17 -4.89 15.42
N LEU A 121 -4.46 -5.24 16.47
CA LEU A 121 -4.03 -6.59 16.77
C LEU A 121 -4.66 -7.03 18.09
N ASP A 122 -5.35 -8.16 18.10
CA ASP A 122 -5.94 -8.72 19.32
C ASP A 122 -4.88 -9.47 20.16
N LYS A 123 -3.78 -9.87 19.53
CA LYS A 123 -2.59 -10.50 20.14
C LYS A 123 -1.33 -9.83 19.60
N PRO A 124 -0.21 -9.89 20.32
CA PRO A 124 1.08 -9.48 19.77
C PRO A 124 1.40 -10.22 18.46
N VAL A 125 2.15 -9.55 17.59
CA VAL A 125 2.70 -10.19 16.39
C VAL A 125 3.52 -11.41 16.81
N PRO A 126 3.32 -12.60 16.17
CA PRO A 126 4.15 -13.76 16.44
C PRO A 126 5.64 -13.44 16.35
N GLU A 127 6.46 -13.95 17.26
CA GLU A 127 7.89 -13.64 17.34
C GLU A 127 8.63 -13.83 16.00
N LYS A 128 8.28 -14.89 15.28
CA LYS A 128 8.86 -15.19 13.94
C LYS A 128 8.51 -14.17 12.84
N LEU A 129 7.51 -13.30 13.08
CA LEU A 129 7.06 -12.24 12.17
C LEU A 129 7.44 -10.85 12.70
N ALA A 130 8.06 -10.77 13.87
CA ALA A 130 8.42 -9.50 14.48
C ALA A 130 9.43 -8.73 13.61
N GLY A 131 9.11 -7.45 13.35
CA GLY A 131 9.92 -6.58 12.49
C GLY A 131 9.71 -6.78 10.98
N GLU A 132 8.89 -7.76 10.57
CA GLU A 132 8.58 -8.03 9.16
C GLU A 132 7.11 -7.78 8.82
N ALA A 133 6.19 -8.22 9.68
CA ALA A 133 4.76 -8.01 9.46
C ALA A 133 4.38 -6.55 9.66
N GLY A 134 3.54 -6.03 8.73
CA GLY A 134 3.05 -4.66 8.80
C GLY A 134 2.05 -4.31 7.71
N LEU A 135 1.51 -3.08 7.79
CA LEU A 135 0.67 -2.55 6.73
C LEU A 135 1.52 -2.26 5.51
N ASN A 136 1.20 -2.92 4.41
CA ASN A 136 1.82 -2.71 3.11
C ASN A 136 0.85 -2.01 2.17
N ILE A 137 1.36 -1.11 1.33
CA ILE A 137 0.61 -0.42 0.27
C ILE A 137 1.47 -0.42 -0.98
N GLU A 138 0.91 -0.86 -2.11
CA GLU A 138 1.63 -0.99 -3.36
C GLU A 138 1.27 0.15 -4.32
N PHE A 139 2.26 0.95 -4.70
CA PHE A 139 2.15 1.91 -5.79
C PHE A 139 2.41 1.21 -7.13
N LEU A 140 1.50 1.37 -8.09
CA LEU A 140 1.67 0.75 -9.40
C LEU A 140 2.83 1.39 -10.18
N PRO A 141 3.88 0.64 -10.54
CA PRO A 141 5.05 1.19 -11.24
C PRO A 141 4.70 1.92 -12.53
N SER A 142 3.69 1.44 -13.28
CA SER A 142 3.20 2.08 -14.51
C SER A 142 2.69 3.50 -14.30
N GLN A 143 2.27 3.85 -13.09
CA GLN A 143 1.72 5.16 -12.76
C GLN A 143 2.76 6.10 -12.13
N TYR A 144 3.80 5.55 -11.52
CA TYR A 144 4.78 6.31 -10.74
C TYR A 144 6.22 6.25 -11.29
N TRP A 145 6.42 5.59 -12.42
CA TRP A 145 7.73 5.48 -13.06
C TRP A 145 8.31 6.87 -13.35
N LEU A 146 9.55 7.11 -12.90
CA LEU A 146 10.28 8.38 -12.99
C LEU A 146 9.60 9.58 -12.32
N LYS A 147 8.51 9.38 -11.59
CA LYS A 147 7.87 10.45 -10.82
C LYS A 147 8.74 10.87 -9.64
N THR A 148 8.56 12.10 -9.21
CA THR A 148 9.21 12.59 -8.00
C THR A 148 8.45 12.17 -6.74
N PHE A 149 9.17 12.02 -5.66
CA PHE A 149 8.59 11.84 -4.33
C PHE A 149 9.37 12.64 -3.29
N THR A 150 8.76 12.88 -2.14
CA THR A 150 9.47 13.40 -0.98
C THR A 150 9.36 12.41 0.17
N MET A 151 10.45 12.24 0.93
CA MET A 151 10.45 11.55 2.22
C MET A 151 10.88 12.57 3.28
N ASP A 152 9.99 12.86 4.24
CA ASP A 152 10.17 13.91 5.25
C ASP A 152 10.63 15.26 4.66
N GLY A 153 10.03 15.63 3.53
CA GLY A 153 10.33 16.86 2.79
C GLY A 153 11.57 16.80 1.90
N ARG A 154 12.37 15.75 1.94
CA ARG A 154 13.52 15.57 1.03
C ARG A 154 13.04 15.08 -0.32
N LEU A 155 13.33 15.83 -1.38
CA LEU A 155 12.91 15.52 -2.75
C LEU A 155 13.81 14.43 -3.35
N ASN A 156 13.17 13.44 -3.93
CA ASN A 156 13.78 12.33 -4.65
C ASN A 156 13.00 12.00 -5.93
N ARG A 157 13.50 11.05 -6.70
CA ARG A 157 12.83 10.52 -7.90
C ARG A 157 12.90 9.01 -7.91
N PHE A 158 11.81 8.36 -8.30
CA PHE A 158 11.83 6.91 -8.53
C PHE A 158 12.86 6.55 -9.62
N PRO A 159 13.71 5.55 -9.39
CA PRO A 159 14.76 5.18 -10.32
C PRO A 159 14.16 4.63 -11.61
N ARG A 160 14.85 4.88 -12.73
CA ARG A 160 14.47 4.38 -14.05
C ARG A 160 14.44 2.85 -14.11
N TYR A 161 15.44 2.24 -13.50
CA TYR A 161 15.60 0.79 -13.40
C TYR A 161 15.47 0.34 -11.96
N ALA A 162 15.07 -0.90 -11.74
CA ALA A 162 15.10 -1.52 -10.43
C ALA A 162 16.56 -1.68 -9.99
N THR A 163 17.03 -0.71 -9.22
CA THR A 163 18.44 -0.63 -8.77
C THR A 163 18.55 -0.64 -7.25
N SER A 164 17.52 -1.12 -6.57
CA SER A 164 17.55 -1.21 -5.11
C SER A 164 18.79 -1.97 -4.68
N GLN A 165 19.49 -1.41 -3.70
CA GLN A 165 20.53 -2.19 -3.02
C GLN A 165 19.86 -3.40 -2.37
N THR A 166 20.56 -4.51 -2.39
CA THR A 166 20.07 -5.75 -1.80
C THR A 166 21.06 -6.23 -0.74
N ILE A 167 20.54 -6.92 0.26
CA ILE A 167 21.37 -7.66 1.21
C ILE A 167 21.20 -9.15 0.94
N ALA A 168 22.31 -9.89 0.99
CA ALA A 168 22.26 -11.34 0.94
C ALA A 168 21.41 -11.84 2.12
N ARG A 169 20.40 -12.64 1.80
CA ARG A 169 19.63 -13.31 2.85
C ARG A 169 20.53 -14.39 3.45
N PRO A 170 20.93 -14.28 4.74
CA PRO A 170 21.57 -15.41 5.38
C PRO A 170 20.65 -16.63 5.25
N ASN A 171 21.18 -17.83 5.17
CA ASN A 171 20.44 -19.11 5.13
C ASN A 171 19.39 -19.10 6.25
N SER A 172 18.31 -18.41 6.07
CA SER A 172 17.29 -18.26 7.10
C SER A 172 16.33 -19.43 6.93
N GLU A 173 16.15 -20.15 8.00
CA GLU A 173 15.15 -21.21 8.17
C GLU A 173 13.71 -20.69 8.06
N LYS A 174 13.50 -19.42 7.72
CA LYS A 174 12.17 -18.85 7.54
C LYS A 174 11.55 -19.42 6.27
N PRO A 175 10.51 -20.27 6.38
CA PRO A 175 9.84 -20.83 5.23
C PRO A 175 9.05 -19.70 4.53
N ARG A 176 9.67 -19.06 3.55
CA ARG A 176 8.89 -18.40 2.51
C ARG A 176 8.41 -19.49 1.56
N GLN A 177 7.17 -19.38 1.12
CA GLN A 177 6.58 -20.33 0.16
C GLN A 177 7.38 -20.37 -1.16
N PHE A 178 8.02 -19.26 -1.49
CA PHE A 178 9.04 -19.13 -2.53
C PHE A 178 10.26 -18.44 -1.94
N LYS A 179 11.42 -18.96 -2.26
CA LYS A 179 12.70 -18.58 -1.65
C LYS A 179 13.25 -17.24 -2.16
N GLY A 180 12.41 -16.19 -2.19
CA GLY A 180 12.88 -14.85 -2.47
C GLY A 180 13.38 -14.62 -3.89
N PHE A 181 13.78 -13.41 -4.14
CA PHE A 181 14.30 -12.99 -5.43
C PHE A 181 15.69 -13.59 -5.69
N ARG A 182 15.90 -14.17 -6.90
CA ARG A 182 17.21 -14.63 -7.34
C ARG A 182 17.93 -13.52 -8.09
N THR A 183 19.08 -13.10 -7.60
CA THR A 183 20.02 -12.34 -8.41
C THR A 183 21.16 -13.26 -8.83
N TYR A 184 21.67 -13.02 -10.04
CA TYR A 184 22.94 -13.57 -10.47
C TYR A 184 24.01 -12.53 -10.14
N ASP A 185 25.00 -12.92 -9.36
CA ASP A 185 26.22 -12.10 -9.24
C ASP A 185 27.04 -12.22 -10.55
N ASP A 186 28.06 -11.38 -10.69
CA ASP A 186 28.95 -11.40 -11.87
C ASP A 186 29.68 -12.75 -12.08
N ARG A 187 29.63 -13.64 -11.11
CA ARG A 187 30.17 -15.00 -11.14
C ARG A 187 29.16 -16.06 -11.50
N GLY A 188 27.89 -15.66 -11.70
CA GLY A 188 26.79 -16.56 -12.03
C GLY A 188 26.28 -17.40 -10.85
N THR A 189 26.59 -16.99 -9.63
CA THR A 189 26.08 -17.67 -8.42
C THR A 189 24.69 -17.12 -8.08
N ASP A 190 23.71 -18.02 -7.96
CA ASP A 190 22.36 -17.70 -7.48
C ASP A 190 22.42 -17.27 -6.01
N GLN A 191 21.95 -16.06 -5.72
CA GLN A 191 21.81 -15.60 -4.36
C GLN A 191 20.36 -15.17 -4.10
N PHE A 192 19.84 -15.55 -2.94
CA PHE A 192 18.60 -15.01 -2.44
C PHE A 192 18.90 -13.70 -1.72
N VAL A 193 18.19 -12.64 -2.11
CA VAL A 193 18.44 -11.31 -1.60
C VAL A 193 17.12 -10.65 -1.19
N ASP A 194 17.19 -9.78 -0.21
CA ASP A 194 16.10 -8.88 0.15
C ASP A 194 16.46 -7.46 -0.28
N PRO A 195 15.55 -6.71 -0.89
CA PRO A 195 15.79 -5.31 -1.22
C PRO A 195 15.92 -4.48 0.06
N LEU A 196 16.83 -3.52 0.04
CA LEU A 196 16.86 -2.45 1.02
C LEU A 196 15.85 -1.37 0.65
N PRO A 197 15.30 -0.64 1.63
CA PRO A 197 14.43 0.49 1.33
C PRO A 197 15.19 1.56 0.54
N LEU A 198 14.54 2.16 -0.42
CA LEU A 198 15.04 3.34 -1.13
C LEU A 198 15.17 4.54 -0.18
N GLU A 199 14.20 4.70 0.69
CA GLU A 199 14.12 5.74 1.72
C GLU A 199 13.29 5.27 2.91
N THR A 200 13.57 5.86 4.07
CA THR A 200 12.77 5.69 5.30
C THR A 200 12.42 7.03 5.91
N GLY A 201 11.31 7.10 6.63
CA GLY A 201 10.86 8.32 7.29
C GLY A 201 9.42 8.21 7.81
N HIS A 202 8.82 9.32 8.18
CA HIS A 202 7.47 9.34 8.74
C HIS A 202 6.42 9.95 7.80
N SER A 203 6.84 10.59 6.71
CA SER A 203 5.93 11.19 5.74
C SER A 203 6.47 11.05 4.32
N ILE A 204 5.72 10.38 3.46
CA ILE A 204 6.01 10.29 2.04
C ILE A 204 4.93 11.01 1.23
N THR A 205 5.36 11.78 0.22
CA THR A 205 4.46 12.30 -0.82
C THR A 205 4.96 11.81 -2.17
N VAL A 206 4.13 11.06 -2.88
CA VAL A 206 4.45 10.44 -4.17
C VAL A 206 3.84 11.27 -5.30
N ALA A 207 4.50 11.34 -6.44
CA ALA A 207 4.12 12.11 -7.62
C ALA A 207 3.92 13.60 -7.33
N THR A 208 4.89 14.22 -6.70
CA THR A 208 4.85 15.67 -6.38
C THR A 208 4.82 16.56 -7.63
N ASP A 209 5.22 16.01 -8.78
CA ASP A 209 5.19 16.63 -10.11
C ASP A 209 3.90 16.34 -10.90
N THR A 210 2.95 15.62 -10.32
CA THR A 210 1.71 15.19 -11.00
C THR A 210 0.53 15.28 -10.02
N PRO A 211 0.00 16.50 -9.77
CA PRO A 211 -0.99 16.74 -8.70
C PRO A 211 -2.23 15.84 -8.76
N GLU A 212 -2.68 15.46 -9.94
CA GLU A 212 -3.84 14.58 -10.14
C GLU A 212 -3.60 13.12 -9.69
N ARG A 213 -2.35 12.74 -9.40
CA ARG A 213 -1.97 11.41 -8.91
C ARG A 213 -1.18 11.46 -7.61
N MET A 214 -1.06 12.65 -7.06
CA MET A 214 -0.29 12.87 -5.84
C MET A 214 -0.96 12.17 -4.65
N ILE A 215 -0.18 11.41 -3.90
CA ILE A 215 -0.59 10.75 -2.67
C ILE A 215 0.39 11.12 -1.57
N LYS A 216 -0.15 11.55 -0.43
CA LYS A 216 0.62 11.74 0.80
C LYS A 216 0.21 10.68 1.82
N ILE A 217 1.20 9.99 2.37
CA ILE A 217 1.05 9.06 3.49
C ILE A 217 1.92 9.57 4.62
N SER A 218 1.40 9.57 5.83
CA SER A 218 2.17 9.90 7.04
C SER A 218 1.79 8.96 8.17
N SER A 219 2.75 8.68 9.04
CA SER A 219 2.59 7.90 10.25
C SER A 219 3.19 8.63 11.43
N SER A 220 2.48 8.65 12.56
CA SER A 220 2.97 9.16 13.85
C SER A 220 3.68 8.08 14.67
N ASP A 221 3.33 6.81 14.42
CA ASP A 221 3.63 5.71 15.33
C ASP A 221 4.74 4.79 14.79
N ALA A 222 4.89 4.72 13.48
CA ALA A 222 5.81 3.81 12.83
C ALA A 222 6.60 4.50 11.72
N GLU A 223 7.83 4.05 11.51
CA GLU A 223 8.63 4.44 10.36
C GLU A 223 8.04 3.84 9.09
N LEU A 224 7.88 4.67 8.05
CA LEU A 224 7.54 4.26 6.71
C LEU A 224 8.80 3.83 5.97
N LYS A 225 8.75 2.70 5.28
CA LYS A 225 9.84 2.19 4.44
C LYS A 225 9.36 2.12 3.00
N LEU A 226 10.04 2.82 2.09
CA LEU A 226 9.75 2.78 0.66
C LEU A 226 10.67 1.79 -0.02
N PHE A 227 10.11 0.76 -0.64
CA PHE A 227 10.85 -0.25 -1.38
C PHE A 227 10.57 -0.16 -2.88
N ASP A 228 11.54 -0.55 -3.69
CA ASP A 228 11.34 -0.80 -5.11
C ASP A 228 10.95 -2.26 -5.35
N GLY A 229 9.65 -2.51 -5.44
CA GLY A 229 9.10 -3.86 -5.63
C GLY A 229 9.29 -4.44 -7.04
N ARG A 230 9.79 -3.67 -8.00
CA ARG A 230 9.94 -4.14 -9.40
C ARG A 230 10.93 -5.28 -9.56
N MET A 231 11.80 -5.49 -8.57
CA MET A 231 12.70 -6.64 -8.53
C MET A 231 12.07 -7.90 -7.96
N LEU A 232 10.84 -7.81 -7.41
CA LEU A 232 10.15 -8.89 -6.72
C LEU A 232 9.05 -9.54 -7.57
N ALA A 233 8.87 -9.06 -8.79
CA ALA A 233 7.82 -9.48 -9.72
C ALA A 233 8.36 -10.44 -10.79
#